data_594058955d6c6890a7b714ca846d7059
#
_entry.id   594058955d6c6890a7b714ca846d7059
#
_cell.length_a   1.000
_cell.length_b   1.000
_cell.length_c   1.000
_cell.angle_alpha   90.00
_cell.angle_beta   90.00
_cell.angle_gamma   90.00
#
_symmetry.space_group_name_H-M   'P 1'
#
loop_
_entity.id
_entity.type
_entity.pdbx_description
1 polymer ?
#
loop_
_entity_poly.entity_id
_entity_poly.type
_entity_poly.pdbx_seq_one_letter_code
_entity_poly.pdbx_strand_id
1 'polypeptide(L)'
;MWLYLVCLIGLYYLFRWHRERQVVSNLGDKYVFITGCDSGFGNLLAKQLDFRGMRVLAACLTEKGAEQLRHGTSDRVETVILDVTKTESITAAARWVKEHVGNKGLWGLVNNAGVIYPDVCTELMDKQDLIKTLDVNLIGLIEVTLNMLPMLKQDRGRIVNVSSIMGRIAFYSVPYCCSKYGVEAFSDCLR
;
A
#
# COMPACT_ATOMS: atom_id res chain seq x y z
N MET A 1 -6.82 -44.43 -4.45
CA MET A 1 -6.70 -43.30 -3.50
C MET A 1 -5.51 -42.39 -3.83
N TRP A 2 -4.30 -42.91 -3.94
CA TRP A 2 -3.09 -42.12 -4.28
C TRP A 2 -3.16 -41.40 -5.64
N LEU A 3 -3.75 -42.04 -6.66
CA LEU A 3 -3.88 -41.44 -8.00
C LEU A 3 -4.73 -40.17 -7.98
N TYR A 4 -5.84 -40.15 -7.22
CA TYR A 4 -6.68 -38.96 -7.06
C TYR A 4 -5.94 -37.82 -6.36
N LEU A 5 -5.11 -38.12 -5.35
CA LEU A 5 -4.31 -37.12 -4.66
C LEU A 5 -3.29 -36.48 -5.61
N VAL A 6 -2.59 -37.30 -6.40
CA VAL A 6 -1.63 -36.81 -7.40
C VAL A 6 -2.32 -35.95 -8.45
N CYS A 7 -3.51 -36.37 -8.94
CA CYS A 7 -4.30 -35.56 -9.88
C CYS A 7 -4.74 -34.22 -9.28
N LEU A 8 -5.19 -34.20 -8.03
CA LEU A 8 -5.59 -32.94 -7.36
C LEU A 8 -4.40 -31.98 -7.17
N ILE A 9 -3.25 -32.53 -6.77
CA ILE A 9 -2.02 -31.74 -6.66
C ILE A 9 -1.60 -31.19 -8.04
N GLY A 10 -1.65 -32.04 -9.08
CA GLY A 10 -1.35 -31.60 -10.44
C GLY A 10 -2.28 -30.50 -10.94
N LEU A 11 -3.60 -30.66 -10.72
CA LEU A 11 -4.60 -29.64 -11.07
C LEU A 11 -4.40 -28.35 -10.29
N TYR A 12 -4.06 -28.42 -9.01
CA TYR A 12 -3.76 -27.22 -8.20
C TYR A 12 -2.56 -26.46 -8.77
N TYR A 13 -1.44 -27.13 -9.09
CA TYR A 13 -0.26 -26.49 -9.68
C TYR A 13 -0.53 -25.97 -11.09
N LEU A 14 -1.33 -26.67 -11.91
CA LEU A 14 -1.72 -26.21 -13.24
C LEU A 14 -2.59 -24.95 -13.17
N PHE A 15 -3.56 -24.92 -12.27
CA PHE A 15 -4.41 -23.77 -12.04
C PHE A 15 -3.62 -22.57 -11.50
N ARG A 16 -2.73 -22.81 -10.56
CA ARG A 16 -1.82 -21.79 -10.03
C ARG A 16 -0.93 -21.22 -11.13
N TRP A 17 -0.29 -22.07 -11.91
CA TRP A 17 0.55 -21.67 -13.05
C TRP A 17 -0.22 -20.85 -14.08
N HIS A 18 -1.46 -21.23 -14.42
CA HIS A 18 -2.31 -20.48 -15.33
C HIS A 18 -2.62 -19.07 -14.76
N ARG A 19 -2.95 -18.97 -13.49
CA ARG A 19 -3.21 -17.69 -12.82
C ARG A 19 -1.98 -16.79 -12.76
N GLU A 20 -0.82 -17.34 -12.50
CA GLU A 20 0.44 -16.59 -12.42
C GLU A 20 0.90 -16.05 -13.79
N ARG A 21 0.42 -16.62 -14.88
CA ARG A 21 0.69 -16.15 -16.24
C ARG A 21 -0.28 -15.12 -16.77
N GLN A 22 -1.32 -14.80 -16.03
CA GLN A 22 -2.26 -13.76 -16.46
C GLN A 22 -1.60 -12.39 -16.34
N VAL A 23 -1.44 -11.74 -17.49
CA VAL A 23 -0.91 -10.38 -17.57
C VAL A 23 -2.08 -9.40 -17.61
N VAL A 24 -1.98 -8.33 -16.84
CA VAL A 24 -2.98 -7.25 -16.85
C VAL A 24 -2.89 -6.51 -18.18
N SER A 25 -3.98 -6.50 -18.93
CA SER A 25 -4.10 -5.70 -20.15
C SER A 25 -4.51 -4.25 -19.83
N ASN A 26 -4.30 -3.34 -20.78
CA ASN A 26 -4.74 -1.94 -20.71
C ASN A 26 -4.19 -1.19 -19.49
N LEU A 27 -2.88 -1.32 -19.24
CA LEU A 27 -2.20 -0.65 -18.11
C LEU A 27 -2.43 0.86 -18.11
N GLY A 28 -2.50 1.50 -19.28
CA GLY A 28 -2.71 2.95 -19.42
C GLY A 28 -4.06 3.46 -18.88
N ASP A 29 -5.02 2.55 -18.67
CA ASP A 29 -6.32 2.88 -18.09
C ASP A 29 -6.40 2.61 -16.58
N LYS A 30 -5.35 2.01 -15.99
CA LYS A 30 -5.33 1.59 -14.60
C LYS A 30 -4.71 2.64 -13.69
N TYR A 31 -5.48 3.04 -12.67
CA TYR A 31 -5.02 3.96 -11.64
C TYR A 31 -4.50 3.20 -10.42
N VAL A 32 -3.32 3.58 -9.96
CA VAL A 32 -2.73 3.04 -8.73
C VAL A 32 -2.43 4.19 -7.77
N PHE A 33 -2.99 4.14 -6.56
CA PHE A 33 -2.68 5.08 -5.49
C PHE A 33 -1.61 4.49 -4.57
N ILE A 34 -0.54 5.25 -4.30
CA ILE A 34 0.60 4.80 -3.50
C ILE A 34 0.86 5.82 -2.40
N THR A 35 0.94 5.39 -1.14
CA THR A 35 1.28 6.27 -0.01
C THR A 35 2.78 6.26 0.29
N GLY A 36 3.33 7.41 0.75
CA GLY A 36 4.74 7.53 1.13
C GLY A 36 5.71 7.49 -0.04
N CYS A 37 5.46 8.33 -1.05
CA CYS A 37 6.23 8.38 -2.29
C CYS A 37 7.40 9.39 -2.26
N ASP A 38 7.67 10.05 -1.14
CA ASP A 38 8.79 11.00 -1.01
C ASP A 38 10.15 10.36 -1.31
N SER A 39 10.34 9.10 -0.90
CA SER A 39 11.58 8.36 -1.05
C SER A 39 11.36 6.85 -0.98
N GLY A 40 12.43 6.06 -1.04
CA GLY A 40 12.41 4.62 -0.80
C GLY A 40 11.53 3.83 -1.78
N PHE A 41 10.85 2.80 -1.27
CA PHE A 41 10.09 1.86 -2.10
C PHE A 41 8.89 2.50 -2.80
N GLY A 42 8.17 3.42 -2.16
CA GLY A 42 7.03 4.11 -2.77
C GLY A 42 7.45 4.94 -3.98
N ASN A 43 8.56 5.70 -3.86
CA ASN A 43 9.11 6.49 -4.95
C ASN A 43 9.58 5.61 -6.13
N LEU A 44 10.30 4.53 -5.83
CA LEU A 44 10.77 3.59 -6.85
C LEU A 44 9.61 2.90 -7.55
N LEU A 45 8.59 2.48 -6.80
CA LEU A 45 7.40 1.84 -7.35
C LEU A 45 6.62 2.80 -8.26
N ALA A 46 6.42 4.05 -7.84
CA ALA A 46 5.76 5.07 -8.65
C ALA A 46 6.45 5.23 -10.02
N LYS A 47 7.78 5.36 -10.02
CA LYS A 47 8.58 5.44 -11.25
C LYS A 47 8.49 4.18 -12.11
N GLN A 48 8.49 2.98 -11.49
CA GLN A 48 8.38 1.72 -12.23
C GLN A 48 6.99 1.54 -12.87
N LEU A 49 5.93 1.92 -12.19
CA LEU A 49 4.57 1.82 -12.73
C LEU A 49 4.34 2.84 -13.84
N ASP A 50 4.87 4.05 -13.70
CA ASP A 50 4.91 5.04 -14.77
C ASP A 50 5.64 4.52 -16.02
N PHE A 51 6.82 3.96 -15.83
CA PHE A 51 7.60 3.37 -16.94
C PHE A 51 6.82 2.26 -17.65
N ARG A 52 5.98 1.51 -16.94
CA ARG A 52 5.09 0.48 -17.50
C ARG A 52 3.80 1.05 -18.12
N GLY A 53 3.62 2.37 -18.11
CA GLY A 53 2.49 3.05 -18.73
C GLY A 53 1.23 3.14 -17.86
N MET A 54 1.31 2.85 -16.56
CA MET A 54 0.18 3.00 -15.63
C MET A 54 -0.01 4.45 -15.20
N ARG A 55 -1.22 4.80 -14.77
CA ARG A 55 -1.53 6.08 -14.13
C ARG A 55 -1.28 5.97 -12.63
N VAL A 56 -0.37 6.78 -12.13
CA VAL A 56 0.05 6.71 -10.72
C VAL A 56 -0.40 7.98 -9.99
N LEU A 57 -1.18 7.78 -8.94
CA LEU A 57 -1.56 8.80 -7.99
C LEU A 57 -0.65 8.63 -6.76
N ALA A 58 0.36 9.47 -6.66
CA ALA A 58 1.43 9.33 -5.66
C ALA A 58 1.22 10.28 -4.49
N ALA A 59 1.02 9.74 -3.30
CA ALA A 59 0.91 10.54 -2.08
C ALA A 59 2.28 10.71 -1.42
N CYS A 60 2.67 11.96 -1.22
CA CYS A 60 3.88 12.38 -0.55
C CYS A 60 3.55 13.12 0.75
N LEU A 61 4.39 13.02 1.75
CA LEU A 61 4.25 13.78 2.99
C LEU A 61 4.67 15.25 2.80
N THR A 62 5.62 15.50 1.88
CA THR A 62 6.23 16.81 1.69
C THR A 62 6.12 17.30 0.25
N GLU A 63 5.96 18.62 0.07
CA GLU A 63 5.99 19.25 -1.24
C GLU A 63 7.31 18.98 -1.98
N LYS A 64 8.43 19.03 -1.26
CA LYS A 64 9.74 18.73 -1.82
C LYS A 64 9.82 17.32 -2.41
N GLY A 65 9.28 16.32 -1.70
CA GLY A 65 9.22 14.93 -2.19
C GLY A 65 8.33 14.81 -3.42
N ALA A 66 7.18 15.49 -3.42
CA ALA A 66 6.26 15.52 -4.54
C ALA A 66 6.89 16.16 -5.80
N GLU A 67 7.57 17.30 -5.65
CA GLU A 67 8.29 17.96 -6.74
C GLU A 67 9.40 17.09 -7.32
N GLN A 68 10.21 16.47 -6.47
CA GLN A 68 11.28 15.58 -6.90
C GLN A 68 10.76 14.36 -7.67
N LEU A 69 9.61 13.82 -7.26
CA LEU A 69 8.98 12.71 -7.97
C LEU A 69 8.47 13.17 -9.34
N ARG A 70 7.75 14.29 -9.42
CA ARG A 70 7.24 14.85 -10.69
C ARG A 70 8.37 15.11 -11.70
N HIS A 71 9.50 15.65 -11.26
CA HIS A 71 10.65 15.88 -12.15
C HIS A 71 11.26 14.59 -12.71
N GLY A 72 11.06 13.45 -12.05
CA GLY A 72 11.64 12.16 -12.45
C GLY A 72 10.66 11.20 -13.12
N THR A 73 9.44 11.68 -13.49
CA THR A 73 8.36 10.85 -14.04
C THR A 73 7.64 11.57 -15.18
N SER A 74 6.75 10.85 -15.87
CA SER A 74 5.92 11.42 -16.93
C SER A 74 4.63 12.05 -16.38
N ASP A 75 3.83 12.67 -17.25
CA ASP A 75 2.52 13.27 -16.90
C ASP A 75 1.47 12.25 -16.41
N ARG A 76 1.78 10.95 -16.43
CA ARG A 76 0.94 9.91 -15.85
C ARG A 76 1.07 9.79 -14.33
N VAL A 77 2.08 10.45 -13.75
CA VAL A 77 2.26 10.50 -12.29
C VAL A 77 1.77 11.84 -11.77
N GLU A 78 0.73 11.78 -10.99
CA GLU A 78 0.17 12.94 -10.30
C GLU A 78 0.42 12.82 -8.80
N THR A 79 0.67 13.92 -8.13
CA THR A 79 1.06 13.93 -6.71
C THR A 79 0.05 14.65 -5.86
N VAL A 80 -0.16 14.16 -4.64
CA VAL A 80 -0.97 14.79 -3.59
C VAL A 80 -0.20 14.77 -2.27
N ILE A 81 -0.40 15.81 -1.45
CA ILE A 81 0.16 15.81 -0.10
C ILE A 81 -0.76 15.04 0.84
N LEU A 82 -0.17 14.09 1.56
CA LEU A 82 -0.89 13.21 2.47
C LEU A 82 -0.07 12.93 3.73
N ASP A 83 -0.60 13.39 4.85
CA ASP A 83 -0.20 12.95 6.18
C ASP A 83 -1.21 11.88 6.66
N VAL A 84 -0.78 10.63 6.69
CA VAL A 84 -1.64 9.49 7.06
C VAL A 84 -2.04 9.47 8.54
N THR A 85 -1.50 10.37 9.36
CA THR A 85 -1.89 10.53 10.77
C THR A 85 -3.04 11.50 10.96
N LYS A 86 -3.52 12.15 9.87
CA LYS A 86 -4.54 13.20 9.93
C LYS A 86 -5.75 12.82 9.09
N THR A 87 -6.88 12.60 9.74
CA THR A 87 -8.16 12.26 9.09
C THR A 87 -8.56 13.26 7.99
N GLU A 88 -8.35 14.56 8.23
CA GLU A 88 -8.67 15.61 7.26
C GLU A 88 -7.80 15.48 6.00
N SER A 89 -6.51 15.16 6.16
CA SER A 89 -5.58 14.94 5.05
C SER A 89 -5.97 13.70 4.24
N ILE A 90 -6.33 12.60 4.92
CA ILE A 90 -6.79 11.37 4.29
C ILE A 90 -8.08 11.61 3.51
N THR A 91 -9.05 12.30 4.10
CA THR A 91 -10.32 12.62 3.45
C THR A 91 -10.13 13.53 2.24
N ALA A 92 -9.25 14.53 2.32
CA ALA A 92 -8.92 15.40 1.20
C ALA A 92 -8.25 14.62 0.06
N ALA A 93 -7.29 13.74 0.38
CA ALA A 93 -6.63 12.88 -0.60
C ALA A 93 -7.61 11.90 -1.26
N ALA A 94 -8.54 11.33 -0.50
CA ALA A 94 -9.57 10.42 -1.04
C ALA A 94 -10.51 11.13 -2.02
N ARG A 95 -10.91 12.37 -1.74
CA ARG A 95 -11.69 13.21 -2.65
C ARG A 95 -10.92 13.48 -3.93
N TRP A 96 -9.68 13.89 -3.80
CA TRP A 96 -8.78 14.14 -4.93
C TRP A 96 -8.61 12.89 -5.81
N VAL A 97 -8.35 11.70 -5.20
CA VAL A 97 -8.28 10.43 -5.94
C VAL A 97 -9.59 10.15 -6.68
N LYS A 98 -10.75 10.35 -6.03
CA LYS A 98 -12.07 10.14 -6.63
C LYS A 98 -12.30 11.01 -7.86
N GLU A 99 -11.85 12.27 -7.84
CA GLU A 99 -11.93 13.19 -8.98
C GLU A 99 -11.10 12.70 -10.17
N HIS A 100 -9.88 12.16 -9.91
CA HIS A 100 -8.98 11.66 -10.96
C HIS A 100 -9.43 10.33 -11.57
N VAL A 101 -9.89 9.39 -10.75
CA VAL A 101 -10.32 8.07 -11.25
C VAL A 101 -11.71 8.10 -11.88
N GLY A 102 -12.56 9.04 -11.47
CA GLY A 102 -13.94 9.21 -11.97
C GLY A 102 -14.73 7.90 -11.96
N ASN A 103 -15.31 7.58 -13.11
CA ASN A 103 -16.09 6.35 -13.27
C ASN A 103 -15.25 5.08 -13.53
N LYS A 104 -13.91 5.20 -13.69
CA LYS A 104 -13.04 4.03 -13.87
C LYS A 104 -12.79 3.28 -12.58
N GLY A 105 -12.75 3.99 -11.47
CA GLY A 105 -12.38 3.46 -10.16
C GLY A 105 -10.86 3.31 -9.98
N LEU A 106 -10.46 2.78 -8.82
CA LEU A 106 -9.07 2.59 -8.44
C LEU A 106 -8.67 1.13 -8.61
N TRP A 107 -7.73 0.85 -9.50
CA TRP A 107 -7.27 -0.51 -9.75
C TRP A 107 -6.31 -1.04 -8.68
N GLY A 108 -5.53 -0.17 -8.05
CA GLY A 108 -4.59 -0.57 -7.01
C GLY A 108 -4.43 0.46 -5.91
N LEU A 109 -4.38 -0.01 -4.67
CA LEU A 109 -3.94 0.76 -3.50
C LEU A 109 -2.67 0.11 -2.97
N VAL A 110 -1.61 0.90 -2.82
CA VAL A 110 -0.38 0.45 -2.17
C VAL A 110 -0.17 1.29 -0.90
N ASN A 111 -0.47 0.69 0.23
CA ASN A 111 -0.19 1.27 1.53
C ASN A 111 1.29 1.02 1.87
N ASN A 112 2.13 2.00 1.49
CA ASN A 112 3.58 1.93 1.65
C ASN A 112 4.09 2.89 2.72
N ALA A 113 3.39 3.97 3.03
CA ALA A 113 3.80 4.90 4.09
C ALA A 113 4.10 4.14 5.39
N GLY A 114 5.23 4.43 5.98
CA GLY A 114 5.66 3.76 7.20
C GLY A 114 6.93 4.37 7.76
N VAL A 115 7.06 4.29 9.06
CA VAL A 115 8.20 4.79 9.83
C VAL A 115 8.72 3.71 10.76
N ILE A 116 10.00 3.80 11.05
CA ILE A 116 10.62 3.14 12.19
C ILE A 116 11.38 4.23 12.95
N TYR A 117 10.96 4.46 14.17
CA TYR A 117 11.68 5.39 15.04
C TYR A 117 12.87 4.67 15.67
N PRO A 118 13.93 5.42 16.05
CA PRO A 118 15.06 4.83 16.77
C PRO A 118 14.57 4.05 17.98
N ASP A 119 15.13 2.87 18.18
CA ASP A 119 14.74 2.02 19.29
C ASP A 119 15.10 2.67 20.62
N VAL A 120 14.07 2.74 21.43
CA VAL A 120 14.22 2.91 22.86
C VAL A 120 14.16 1.50 23.47
N CYS A 121 15.06 1.21 24.40
CA CYS A 121 14.96 -0.02 25.19
C CYS A 121 13.52 -0.15 25.73
N THR A 122 12.93 -1.32 25.63
CA THR A 122 11.52 -1.55 26.01
C THR A 122 11.19 -1.02 27.41
N GLU A 123 12.15 -1.06 28.32
CA GLU A 123 12.03 -0.57 29.70
C GLU A 123 11.93 0.95 29.80
N LEU A 124 12.42 1.68 28.78
CA LEU A 124 12.43 3.14 28.72
C LEU A 124 11.34 3.69 27.77
N MET A 125 10.61 2.81 27.09
CA MET A 125 9.58 3.18 26.13
C MET A 125 8.37 3.78 26.83
N ASP A 126 7.85 4.87 26.31
CA ASP A 126 6.61 5.46 26.76
C ASP A 126 5.43 5.16 25.79
N LYS A 127 4.22 5.53 26.24
CA LYS A 127 3.00 5.37 25.44
C LYS A 127 3.07 6.17 24.13
N GLN A 128 3.76 7.31 24.10
CA GLN A 128 3.83 8.18 22.92
C GLN A 128 4.69 7.56 21.82
N ASP A 129 5.74 6.84 22.18
CA ASP A 129 6.59 6.12 21.22
C ASP A 129 5.79 5.05 20.48
N LEU A 130 4.92 4.34 21.22
CA LEU A 130 4.00 3.35 20.64
C LEU A 130 2.98 4.03 19.71
N ILE A 131 2.31 5.08 20.18
CA ILE A 131 1.26 5.78 19.42
C ILE A 131 1.82 6.34 18.12
N LYS A 132 2.95 7.05 18.14
CA LYS A 132 3.57 7.65 16.94
C LYS A 132 3.80 6.63 15.83
N THR A 133 4.25 5.42 16.20
CA THR A 133 4.50 4.37 15.22
C THR A 133 3.19 3.75 14.71
N LEU A 134 2.23 3.49 15.61
CA LEU A 134 0.93 2.90 15.25
C LEU A 134 0.12 3.85 14.38
N ASP A 135 0.11 5.14 14.67
CA ASP A 135 -0.65 6.14 13.91
C ASP A 135 -0.27 6.14 12.43
N VAL A 136 1.03 6.04 12.13
CA VAL A 136 1.49 5.98 10.73
C VAL A 136 1.30 4.58 10.14
N ASN A 137 1.86 3.56 10.80
CA ASN A 137 2.05 2.25 10.18
C ASN A 137 0.80 1.39 10.16
N LEU A 138 -0.16 1.64 11.04
CA LEU A 138 -1.36 0.81 11.21
C LEU A 138 -2.65 1.63 11.10
N ILE A 139 -2.86 2.60 11.98
CA ILE A 139 -4.14 3.35 12.03
C ILE A 139 -4.33 4.13 10.73
N GLY A 140 -3.32 4.88 10.29
CA GLY A 140 -3.35 5.62 9.03
C GLY A 140 -3.52 4.71 7.81
N LEU A 141 -2.83 3.57 7.79
CA LEU A 141 -3.01 2.55 6.74
C LEU A 141 -4.46 2.05 6.68
N ILE A 142 -5.05 1.74 7.83
CA ILE A 142 -6.46 1.30 7.92
C ILE A 142 -7.38 2.40 7.41
N GLU A 143 -7.21 3.62 7.90
CA GLU A 143 -8.07 4.75 7.54
C GLU A 143 -7.97 5.11 6.05
N VAL A 144 -6.76 5.15 5.48
CA VAL A 144 -6.57 5.30 4.02
C VAL A 144 -7.31 4.20 3.27
N THR A 145 -7.15 2.95 3.69
CA THR A 145 -7.81 1.82 3.04
C THR A 145 -9.33 1.97 3.05
N LEU A 146 -9.93 2.28 4.20
CA LEU A 146 -11.38 2.45 4.34
C LEU A 146 -11.92 3.57 3.43
N ASN A 147 -11.20 4.68 3.31
CA ASN A 147 -11.59 5.78 2.43
C ASN A 147 -11.46 5.43 0.93
N MET A 148 -10.55 4.53 0.55
CA MET A 148 -10.35 4.10 -0.84
C MET A 148 -11.23 2.91 -1.26
N LEU A 149 -11.81 2.16 -0.31
CA LEU A 149 -12.62 0.96 -0.59
C LEU A 149 -13.73 1.14 -1.63
N PRO A 150 -14.51 2.24 -1.64
CA PRO A 150 -15.57 2.41 -2.65
C PRO A 150 -15.02 2.42 -4.09
N MET A 151 -13.90 3.12 -4.31
CA MET A 151 -13.25 3.21 -5.62
C MET A 151 -12.55 1.92 -6.02
N LEU A 152 -11.96 1.19 -5.04
CA LEU A 152 -11.37 -0.12 -5.26
C LEU A 152 -12.43 -1.16 -5.67
N LYS A 153 -13.59 -1.15 -5.02
CA LYS A 153 -14.70 -2.04 -5.38
C LYS A 153 -15.21 -1.77 -6.80
N GLN A 154 -15.20 -0.52 -7.23
CA GLN A 154 -15.67 -0.10 -8.56
C GLN A 154 -14.84 -0.71 -9.69
N ASP A 155 -13.51 -0.74 -9.61
CA ASP A 155 -12.62 -1.37 -10.62
C ASP A 155 -12.21 -2.81 -10.25
N ARG A 156 -12.82 -3.42 -9.22
CA ARG A 156 -12.37 -4.72 -8.67
C ARG A 156 -10.87 -4.72 -8.38
N GLY A 157 -10.43 -3.62 -7.79
CA GLY A 157 -9.02 -3.33 -7.52
C GLY A 157 -8.38 -4.25 -6.50
N ARG A 158 -7.11 -4.01 -6.26
CA ARG A 158 -6.27 -4.77 -5.33
C ARG A 158 -5.67 -3.86 -4.28
N ILE A 159 -5.47 -4.40 -3.08
CA ILE A 159 -4.78 -3.73 -1.99
C ILE A 159 -3.46 -4.46 -1.75
N VAL A 160 -2.39 -3.70 -1.66
CA VAL A 160 -1.07 -4.16 -1.25
C VAL A 160 -0.67 -3.39 0.01
N ASN A 161 -0.54 -4.10 1.11
CA ASN A 161 -0.06 -3.54 2.37
C ASN A 161 1.41 -3.89 2.55
N VAL A 162 2.28 -2.89 2.67
CA VAL A 162 3.71 -3.11 2.91
C VAL A 162 3.92 -3.44 4.38
N SER A 163 4.06 -4.73 4.67
CA SER A 163 4.38 -5.25 5.99
C SER A 163 5.88 -5.35 6.22
N SER A 164 6.32 -6.30 6.99
CA SER A 164 7.72 -6.59 7.31
C SER A 164 7.88 -8.04 7.75
N ILE A 165 9.10 -8.56 7.76
CA ILE A 165 9.44 -9.78 8.50
C ILE A 165 9.05 -9.65 9.98
N MET A 166 9.11 -8.42 10.53
CA MET A 166 8.70 -8.09 11.89
C MET A 166 7.18 -8.12 12.10
N GLY A 167 6.39 -8.38 11.07
CA GLY A 167 4.98 -8.75 11.18
C GLY A 167 4.73 -10.23 11.41
N ARG A 168 5.80 -11.07 11.39
CA ARG A 168 5.74 -12.52 11.63
C ARG A 168 6.71 -12.98 12.71
N ILE A 169 7.84 -12.29 12.88
CA ILE A 169 8.85 -12.58 13.88
C ILE A 169 9.12 -11.29 14.65
N ALA A 170 8.78 -11.27 15.94
CA ALA A 170 8.99 -10.10 16.77
C ALA A 170 10.44 -10.08 17.31
N PHE A 171 11.16 -9.03 16.94
CA PHE A 171 12.49 -8.72 17.47
C PHE A 171 12.78 -7.22 17.27
N TYR A 172 13.72 -6.69 18.01
CA TYR A 172 14.23 -5.32 17.92
C TYR A 172 13.23 -4.24 18.41
N SER A 173 12.31 -3.72 17.63
CA SER A 173 11.42 -2.60 17.98
C SER A 173 10.01 -3.07 18.34
N VAL A 174 9.59 -2.87 19.58
CA VAL A 174 8.24 -3.24 20.04
C VAL A 174 7.16 -2.46 19.27
N PRO A 175 7.20 -1.12 19.16
CA PRO A 175 6.18 -0.37 18.42
C PRO A 175 6.09 -0.78 16.97
N TYR A 176 7.23 -0.99 16.31
CA TYR A 176 7.26 -1.39 14.92
C TYR A 176 6.71 -2.82 14.73
N CYS A 177 7.13 -3.78 15.55
CA CYS A 177 6.60 -5.14 15.51
C CYS A 177 5.08 -5.13 15.72
N CYS A 178 4.57 -4.45 16.76
CA CYS A 178 3.13 -4.34 17.00
C CYS A 178 2.39 -3.78 15.80
N SER A 179 2.93 -2.72 15.17
CA SER A 179 2.33 -2.14 13.96
C SER A 179 2.27 -3.13 12.81
N LYS A 180 3.35 -3.86 12.54
CA LYS A 180 3.44 -4.79 11.40
C LYS A 180 2.65 -6.08 11.62
N TYR A 181 2.56 -6.61 12.84
CA TYR A 181 1.62 -7.68 13.19
C TYR A 181 0.16 -7.22 12.99
N GLY A 182 -0.15 -5.97 13.35
CA GLY A 182 -1.46 -5.37 13.10
C GLY A 182 -1.79 -5.28 11.62
N VAL A 183 -0.83 -4.90 10.78
CA VAL A 183 -0.99 -4.86 9.31
C VAL A 183 -1.29 -6.25 8.74
N GLU A 184 -0.62 -7.30 9.22
CA GLU A 184 -0.90 -8.69 8.82
C GLU A 184 -2.32 -9.10 9.21
N ALA A 185 -2.71 -8.85 10.46
CA ALA A 185 -4.05 -9.15 10.95
C ALA A 185 -5.14 -8.39 10.16
N PHE A 186 -4.93 -7.09 9.89
CA PHE A 186 -5.84 -6.30 9.08
C PHE A 186 -5.94 -6.84 7.64
N SER A 187 -4.82 -7.24 7.05
CA SER A 187 -4.79 -7.82 5.70
C SER A 187 -5.57 -9.14 5.63
N ASP A 188 -5.49 -9.97 6.67
CA ASP A 188 -6.26 -11.21 6.76
C ASP A 188 -7.77 -10.95 6.92
N CYS A 189 -8.17 -9.91 7.66
CA CYS A 189 -9.57 -9.50 7.80
C CYS A 189 -10.18 -8.90 6.50
N LEU A 190 -9.34 -8.37 5.58
CA LEU A 190 -9.80 -7.81 4.31
C LEU A 190 -10.08 -8.87 3.23
N ARG A 191 -9.67 -10.11 3.43
CA ARG A 191 -9.87 -11.22 2.48
C ARG A 191 -11.27 -11.78 2.59
#